data_ccb81e26ba3ce0b9fa829c833fcb0d25
#
_entry.id   ccb81e26ba3ce0b9fa829c833fcb0d25
#
_cell.length_a   1.000
_cell.length_b   1.000
_cell.length_c   1.000
_cell.angle_alpha   90.00
_cell.angle_beta   90.00
_cell.angle_gamma   90.00
#
_symmetry.space_group_name_H-M   'P 1'
#
loop_
_entity.id
_entity.type
_entity.pdbx_description
1 polymer ?
#
loop_
_entity_poly.entity_id
_entity_poly.type
_entity_poly.pdbx_seq_one_letter_code
_entity_poly.pdbx_strand_id
1 'polypeptide(L)'
;ILAFDHRGTLTKGLLGVEGRPPNEEEASRVSSMKDIIFDGFIEAKETGIGTGEPAILVDETFGLQVQQKAKEMGVKFAAPVEKSGQKVFDFEYGDEFGEKIKEVNADFVKILVRWNPNDDEETREVQRK
;
A
#
# COMPACT_ATOMS: atom_id res chain seq x y z
N ILE A 1 -4.77 -10.64 6.70
CA ILE A 1 -4.59 -9.57 5.70
C ILE A 1 -3.51 -10.00 4.72
N LEU A 2 -3.82 -10.03 3.42
CA LEU A 2 -2.82 -10.20 2.36
C LEU A 2 -2.24 -8.82 2.01
N ALA A 3 -0.93 -8.63 2.18
CA ALA A 3 -0.26 -7.36 1.95
C ALA A 3 0.46 -7.35 0.59
N PHE A 4 0.09 -6.41 -0.28
CA PHE A 4 0.75 -6.14 -1.56
C PHE A 4 0.77 -4.63 -1.89
N ASP A 5 1.00 -3.83 -0.84
CA ASP A 5 1.15 -2.37 -0.90
C ASP A 5 2.54 -1.90 -1.41
N HIS A 6 3.33 -2.81 -1.97
CA HIS A 6 4.63 -2.52 -2.53
C HIS A 6 4.53 -1.55 -3.70
N ARG A 7 5.33 -0.48 -3.66
CA ARG A 7 5.45 0.54 -4.71
C ARG A 7 6.84 0.48 -5.34
N GLY A 8 7.81 1.15 -4.76
CA GLY A 8 9.18 1.20 -5.27
C GLY A 8 9.87 -0.16 -5.34
N THR A 9 9.58 -1.09 -4.43
CA THR A 9 10.15 -2.44 -4.46
C THR A 9 9.72 -3.23 -5.69
N LEU A 10 8.47 -3.08 -6.15
CA LEU A 10 8.00 -3.74 -7.37
C LEU A 10 8.61 -3.10 -8.62
N THR A 11 8.64 -1.79 -8.72
CA THR A 11 9.23 -1.10 -9.88
C THR A 11 10.72 -1.38 -9.99
N LYS A 12 11.46 -1.31 -8.87
CA LYS A 12 12.88 -1.61 -8.83
C LYS A 12 13.18 -3.10 -9.02
N GLY A 13 12.55 -3.97 -8.22
CA GLY A 13 12.88 -5.40 -8.17
C GLY A 13 12.43 -6.21 -9.37
N LEU A 14 11.26 -5.89 -9.95
CA LEU A 14 10.71 -6.63 -11.08
C LEU A 14 10.96 -5.97 -12.44
N LEU A 15 10.98 -4.64 -12.49
CA LEU A 15 11.13 -3.92 -13.75
C LEU A 15 12.52 -3.29 -13.92
N GLY A 16 13.37 -3.30 -12.87
CA GLY A 16 14.70 -2.68 -12.91
C GLY A 16 14.66 -1.14 -13.00
N VAL A 17 13.53 -0.51 -12.65
CA VAL A 17 13.37 0.94 -12.74
C VAL A 17 13.96 1.58 -11.49
N GLU A 18 15.08 2.28 -11.66
CA GLU A 18 15.78 3.00 -10.59
C GLU A 18 16.04 4.46 -10.98
N GLY A 19 16.04 5.36 -9.98
CA GLY A 19 16.43 6.76 -10.16
C GLY A 19 15.42 7.63 -10.93
N ARG A 20 14.29 7.08 -11.35
CA ARG A 20 13.19 7.79 -12.02
C ARG A 20 11.84 7.17 -11.66
N PRO A 21 10.74 7.89 -11.82
CA PRO A 21 9.42 7.27 -11.77
C PRO A 21 9.22 6.28 -12.94
N PRO A 22 8.36 5.26 -12.78
CA PRO A 22 7.97 4.39 -13.87
C PRO A 22 7.22 5.18 -14.95
N ASN A 23 7.39 4.80 -16.20
CA ASN A 23 6.56 5.30 -17.30
C ASN A 23 5.16 4.62 -17.27
N GLU A 24 4.26 5.04 -18.15
CA GLU A 24 2.88 4.53 -18.19
C GLU A 24 2.80 3.01 -18.41
N GLU A 25 3.64 2.45 -19.29
CA GLU A 25 3.68 1.01 -19.55
C GLU A 25 4.17 0.24 -18.32
N GLU A 26 5.24 0.72 -17.68
CA GLU A 26 5.80 0.14 -16.48
C GLU A 26 4.80 0.21 -15.31
N ALA A 27 4.13 1.34 -15.14
CA ALA A 27 3.07 1.52 -14.14
C ALA A 27 1.90 0.56 -14.39
N SER A 28 1.45 0.45 -15.65
CA SER A 28 0.39 -0.48 -16.06
C SER A 28 0.75 -1.94 -15.77
N ARG A 29 2.01 -2.32 -16.00
CA ARG A 29 2.48 -3.68 -15.67
C ARG A 29 2.43 -3.96 -14.17
N VAL A 30 2.84 -3.01 -13.33
CA VAL A 30 2.71 -3.16 -11.86
C VAL A 30 1.25 -3.27 -11.44
N SER A 31 0.38 -2.45 -12.01
CA SER A 31 -1.06 -2.50 -11.75
C SER A 31 -1.65 -3.86 -12.14
N SER A 32 -1.31 -4.39 -13.31
CA SER A 32 -1.76 -5.72 -13.75
C SER A 32 -1.28 -6.85 -12.83
N MET A 33 -0.06 -6.75 -12.28
CA MET A 33 0.42 -7.72 -11.28
C MET A 33 -0.42 -7.68 -10.01
N LYS A 34 -0.84 -6.49 -9.57
CA LYS A 34 -1.72 -6.36 -8.39
C LYS A 34 -3.10 -6.92 -8.64
N ASP A 35 -3.64 -6.78 -9.85
CA ASP A 35 -4.88 -7.45 -10.23
C ASP A 35 -4.76 -8.98 -10.13
N ILE A 36 -3.70 -9.57 -10.64
CA ILE A 36 -3.47 -11.03 -10.55
C ILE A 36 -3.38 -11.49 -9.09
N ILE A 37 -2.71 -10.72 -8.22
CA ILE A 37 -2.63 -11.03 -6.78
C ILE A 37 -4.02 -10.97 -6.15
N PHE A 38 -4.83 -9.97 -6.51
CA PHE A 38 -6.19 -9.83 -6.01
C PHE A 38 -7.10 -10.96 -6.50
N ASP A 39 -7.02 -11.34 -7.77
CA ASP A 39 -7.79 -12.46 -8.31
C ASP A 39 -7.46 -13.77 -7.58
N GLY A 40 -6.18 -14.04 -7.32
CA GLY A 40 -5.76 -15.17 -6.49
C GLY A 40 -6.25 -15.10 -5.04
N PHE A 41 -6.33 -13.90 -4.46
CA PHE A 41 -6.94 -13.69 -3.14
C PHE A 41 -8.43 -14.04 -3.15
N ILE A 42 -9.17 -13.62 -4.17
CA ILE A 42 -10.61 -13.94 -4.31
C ILE A 42 -10.82 -15.45 -4.44
N GLU A 43 -10.06 -16.11 -5.30
CA GLU A 43 -10.11 -17.56 -5.46
C GLU A 43 -9.85 -18.30 -4.14
N ALA A 44 -8.80 -17.88 -3.40
CA ALA A 44 -8.49 -18.43 -2.10
C ALA A 44 -9.63 -18.23 -1.08
N LYS A 45 -10.25 -17.04 -1.07
CA LYS A 45 -11.41 -16.75 -0.21
C LYS A 45 -12.60 -17.65 -0.53
N GLU A 46 -12.91 -17.86 -1.80
CA GLU A 46 -14.02 -18.72 -2.26
C GLU A 46 -13.79 -20.20 -1.93
N THR A 47 -12.55 -20.65 -1.95
CA THR A 47 -12.18 -22.03 -1.56
C THR A 47 -12.14 -22.25 -0.05
N GLY A 48 -12.44 -21.22 0.74
CA GLY A 48 -12.53 -21.31 2.20
C GLY A 48 -11.19 -21.31 2.92
N ILE A 49 -10.13 -20.81 2.29
CA ILE A 49 -8.86 -20.59 2.97
C ILE A 49 -9.00 -19.44 3.97
N GLY A 50 -8.90 -19.78 5.24
CA GLY A 50 -8.95 -18.83 6.34
C GLY A 50 -10.27 -18.84 7.11
N THR A 51 -10.16 -18.78 8.44
CA THR A 51 -11.29 -18.61 9.35
C THR A 51 -11.42 -17.12 9.67
N GLY A 52 -12.52 -16.49 9.27
CA GLY A 52 -12.79 -15.08 9.54
C GLY A 52 -13.02 -14.24 8.28
N GLU A 53 -12.92 -12.93 8.41
CA GLU A 53 -13.05 -11.99 7.29
C GLU A 53 -11.67 -11.66 6.73
N PRO A 54 -11.24 -12.28 5.62
CA PRO A 54 -9.98 -11.95 4.99
C PRO A 54 -10.02 -10.53 4.41
N ALA A 55 -8.91 -9.82 4.52
CA ALA A 55 -8.76 -8.45 4.03
C ALA A 55 -7.44 -8.30 3.27
N ILE A 56 -7.30 -7.21 2.51
CA ILE A 56 -6.09 -6.89 1.77
C ILE A 56 -5.46 -5.60 2.27
N LEU A 57 -4.16 -5.43 2.00
CA LEU A 57 -3.45 -4.16 2.13
C LEU A 57 -2.87 -3.81 0.77
N VAL A 58 -3.35 -2.74 0.16
CA VAL A 58 -2.98 -2.32 -1.19
C VAL A 58 -2.86 -0.79 -1.28
N ASP A 59 -1.82 -0.31 -1.97
CA ASP A 59 -1.59 1.10 -2.22
C ASP A 59 -2.51 1.66 -3.32
N GLU A 60 -2.67 2.96 -3.34
CA GLU A 60 -3.45 3.68 -4.35
C GLU A 60 -2.68 3.89 -5.66
N THR A 61 -1.34 4.08 -5.58
CA THR A 61 -0.51 4.44 -6.74
C THR A 61 -0.62 3.43 -7.89
N PHE A 62 -0.58 2.14 -7.57
CA PHE A 62 -0.66 1.06 -8.56
C PHE A 62 -1.82 0.09 -8.33
N GLY A 63 -2.56 0.26 -7.24
CA GLY A 63 -3.64 -0.64 -6.84
C GLY A 63 -5.01 0.01 -6.77
N LEU A 64 -5.21 1.21 -7.32
CA LEU A 64 -6.49 1.92 -7.29
C LEU A 64 -7.64 1.06 -7.83
N GLN A 65 -7.44 0.36 -8.95
CA GLN A 65 -8.44 -0.54 -9.53
C GLN A 65 -8.76 -1.72 -8.61
N VAL A 66 -7.75 -2.21 -7.86
CA VAL A 66 -7.97 -3.27 -6.86
C VAL A 66 -8.80 -2.76 -5.69
N GLN A 67 -8.53 -1.53 -5.20
CA GLN A 67 -9.35 -0.91 -4.16
C GLN A 67 -10.81 -0.75 -4.59
N GLN A 68 -11.04 -0.37 -5.85
CA GLN A 68 -12.40 -0.26 -6.42
C GLN A 68 -13.08 -1.62 -6.48
N LYS A 69 -12.42 -2.64 -7.03
CA LYS A 69 -12.94 -4.02 -7.07
C LYS A 69 -13.22 -4.56 -5.67
N ALA A 70 -12.32 -4.30 -4.70
CA ALA A 70 -12.52 -4.72 -3.32
C ALA A 70 -13.80 -4.14 -2.72
N LYS A 71 -14.08 -2.84 -2.94
CA LYS A 71 -15.34 -2.21 -2.52
C LYS A 71 -16.56 -2.86 -3.17
N GLU A 72 -16.54 -3.07 -4.48
CA GLU A 72 -17.63 -3.68 -5.22
C GLU A 72 -17.93 -5.10 -4.75
N MET A 73 -16.91 -5.85 -4.36
CA MET A 73 -17.01 -7.24 -3.88
C MET A 73 -17.18 -7.35 -2.36
N GLY A 74 -17.28 -6.23 -1.63
CA GLY A 74 -17.39 -6.23 -0.16
C GLY A 74 -16.16 -6.80 0.56
N VAL A 75 -14.98 -6.70 -0.05
CA VAL A 75 -13.70 -7.09 0.55
C VAL A 75 -13.13 -5.90 1.32
N LYS A 76 -12.87 -6.09 2.60
CA LYS A 76 -12.22 -5.07 3.43
C LYS A 76 -10.79 -4.83 2.99
N PHE A 77 -10.36 -3.57 3.00
CA PHE A 77 -8.99 -3.23 2.67
C PHE A 77 -8.40 -2.13 3.55
N ALA A 78 -7.09 -2.22 3.73
CA ALA A 78 -6.26 -1.17 4.31
C ALA A 78 -5.51 -0.42 3.20
N ALA A 79 -5.35 0.89 3.39
CA ALA A 79 -4.53 1.74 2.52
C ALA A 79 -3.31 2.26 3.29
N PRO A 80 -2.09 2.23 2.71
CA PRO A 80 -0.93 2.87 3.29
C PRO A 80 -1.05 4.40 3.15
N VAL A 81 -0.70 5.12 4.18
CA VAL A 81 -0.75 6.59 4.19
C VAL A 81 0.62 7.24 4.33
N GLU A 82 1.66 6.44 4.53
CA GLU A 82 3.04 6.91 4.61
C GLU A 82 3.68 7.06 3.23
N LYS A 83 4.58 8.02 3.08
CA LYS A 83 5.49 8.10 1.94
C LYS A 83 6.39 6.87 1.88
N SER A 84 6.50 6.30 0.69
CA SER A 84 7.37 5.15 0.44
C SER A 84 8.85 5.54 0.52
N GLY A 85 9.66 4.68 1.16
CA GLY A 85 11.12 4.79 1.15
C GLY A 85 11.73 5.83 2.08
N GLN A 86 10.96 6.51 2.92
CA GLN A 86 11.48 7.51 3.85
C GLN A 86 12.14 6.86 5.09
N LYS A 87 13.23 7.47 5.59
CA LYS A 87 13.85 7.10 6.86
C LYS A 87 12.98 7.53 8.04
N VAL A 88 12.50 8.77 7.98
CA VAL A 88 11.62 9.39 8.96
C VAL A 88 10.19 9.33 8.41
N PHE A 89 9.23 9.07 9.31
CA PHE A 89 7.81 9.04 8.93
C PHE A 89 7.36 10.37 8.34
N ASP A 90 6.64 10.31 7.23
CA ASP A 90 5.96 11.43 6.62
C ASP A 90 4.68 10.91 5.94
N PHE A 91 3.63 11.71 5.89
CA PHE A 91 2.42 11.38 5.16
C PHE A 91 2.60 11.54 3.65
N GLU A 92 2.07 10.61 2.86
CA GLU A 92 2.11 10.68 1.38
C GLU A 92 1.48 11.98 0.85
N TYR A 93 0.40 12.44 1.49
CA TYR A 93 -0.35 13.64 1.10
C TYR A 93 -0.18 14.81 2.09
N GLY A 94 0.84 14.77 2.95
CA GLY A 94 1.09 15.83 3.95
C GLY A 94 -0.16 16.14 4.76
N ASP A 95 -0.50 17.42 4.90
CA ASP A 95 -1.65 17.88 5.69
C ASP A 95 -3.02 17.46 5.10
N GLU A 96 -3.07 17.11 3.81
CA GLU A 96 -4.30 16.68 3.12
C GLU A 96 -4.62 15.19 3.33
N PHE A 97 -3.78 14.45 4.09
CA PHE A 97 -3.94 13.01 4.27
C PHE A 97 -5.32 12.60 4.80
N GLY A 98 -5.91 13.41 5.68
CA GLY A 98 -7.22 13.11 6.26
C GLY A 98 -8.37 13.18 5.24
N GLU A 99 -8.32 14.12 4.29
CA GLU A 99 -9.29 14.23 3.21
C GLU A 99 -9.10 13.08 2.21
N LYS A 100 -7.85 12.78 1.89
CA LYS A 100 -7.51 11.68 1.00
C LYS A 100 -7.96 10.33 1.52
N ILE A 101 -7.81 10.06 2.82
CA ILE A 101 -8.35 8.84 3.46
C ILE A 101 -9.87 8.73 3.30
N LYS A 102 -10.59 9.84 3.46
CA LYS A 102 -12.05 9.87 3.27
C LYS A 102 -12.44 9.59 1.82
N GLU A 103 -11.71 10.16 0.87
CA GLU A 103 -11.91 9.92 -0.56
C GLU A 103 -11.67 8.44 -0.93
N VAL A 104 -10.54 7.88 -0.48
CA VAL A 104 -10.22 6.46 -0.68
C VAL A 104 -11.24 5.55 0.00
N ASN A 105 -11.84 6.00 1.12
CA ASN A 105 -12.83 5.25 1.89
C ASN A 105 -12.38 3.81 2.20
N ALA A 106 -11.15 3.68 2.69
CA ALA A 106 -10.60 2.41 3.17
C ALA A 106 -11.19 2.04 4.54
N ASP A 107 -11.33 0.74 4.82
CA ASP A 107 -11.77 0.25 6.14
C ASP A 107 -10.71 0.51 7.22
N PHE A 108 -9.44 0.46 6.83
CA PHE A 108 -8.29 0.66 7.71
C PHE A 108 -7.21 1.48 7.01
N VAL A 109 -6.38 2.14 7.80
CA VAL A 109 -5.14 2.77 7.32
C VAL A 109 -3.94 2.05 7.91
N LYS A 110 -2.87 1.93 7.13
CA LYS A 110 -1.60 1.37 7.56
C LYS A 110 -0.56 2.48 7.60
N ILE A 111 0.17 2.52 8.71
CA ILE A 111 1.30 3.42 8.94
C ILE A 111 2.55 2.56 9.19
N LEU A 112 3.64 2.87 8.48
CA LEU A 112 4.96 2.30 8.75
C LEU A 112 5.85 3.34 9.41
N VAL A 113 6.10 3.19 10.69
CA VAL A 113 7.09 3.99 11.44
C VAL A 113 8.33 3.13 11.65
N ARG A 114 9.49 3.64 11.22
CA ARG A 114 10.78 2.97 11.41
C ARG A 114 11.45 3.55 12.66
N TRP A 115 11.47 2.79 13.72
CA TRP A 115 12.12 3.16 14.97
C TRP A 115 13.45 2.42 15.13
N ASN A 116 14.55 3.17 15.28
CA ASN A 116 15.84 2.61 15.63
C ASN A 116 16.40 3.35 16.88
N PRO A 117 16.63 2.65 17.99
CA PRO A 117 17.14 3.28 19.22
C PRO A 117 18.54 3.88 19.07
N ASN A 118 19.30 3.49 18.04
CA ASN A 118 20.63 4.00 17.74
C ASN A 118 20.64 5.20 16.77
N ASP A 119 19.49 5.66 16.29
CA ASP A 119 19.41 6.87 15.51
C ASP A 119 19.75 8.10 16.39
N ASP A 120 20.14 9.21 15.75
CA ASP A 120 20.33 10.48 16.43
C ASP A 120 19.05 10.95 17.15
N GLU A 121 19.21 11.82 18.12
CA GLU A 121 18.10 12.24 18.97
C GLU A 121 17.03 13.01 18.18
N GLU A 122 17.44 13.82 17.21
CA GLU A 122 16.53 14.57 16.33
C GLU A 122 15.63 13.64 15.55
N THR A 123 16.18 12.61 14.92
CA THR A 123 15.43 11.57 14.21
C THR A 123 14.45 10.86 15.14
N ARG A 124 14.88 10.50 16.36
CA ARG A 124 14.01 9.85 17.35
C ARG A 124 12.87 10.74 17.81
N GLU A 125 13.13 12.03 18.03
CA GLU A 125 12.10 12.99 18.46
C GLU A 125 11.04 13.21 17.38
N VAL A 126 11.44 13.30 16.10
CA VAL A 126 10.48 13.39 14.99
C VAL A 126 9.60 12.16 14.90
N GLN A 127 10.14 10.96 15.14
CA GLN A 127 9.40 9.70 15.10
C GLN A 127 8.45 9.50 16.30
N ARG A 128 8.59 10.29 17.38
CA ARG A 128 7.70 10.22 18.57
C ARG A 128 6.48 11.12 18.45
N LYS A 129 6.52 12.12 17.58
CA LYS A 129 5.43 13.09 17.37
C LYS A 129 4.38 12.58 16.41
#